data_94ae32b66ae3b0774ca46ba514399019
#
_entry.id   94ae32b66ae3b0774ca46ba514399019
#
_cell.length_a   1.000
_cell.length_b   1.000
_cell.length_c   1.000
_cell.angle_alpha   90.00
_cell.angle_beta   90.00
_cell.angle_gamma   90.00
#
_symmetry.space_group_name_H-M   'P 1'
#
loop_
_entity.id
_entity.type
_entity.pdbx_description
1 polymer ?
#
loop_
_entity_poly.entity_id
_entity_poly.type
_entity_poly.pdbx_seq_one_letter_code
_entity_poly.pdbx_strand_id
1 'polypeptide(L)'
;ITEKLPSYYILYPKQEYRDIQTFGFPHGDQTSYIYYTQPYTIAYNPELRRQRNNSSEVGIEAEFLGTKLSLTGFYNITKGPYNFLDVYEPYSYNILQRPEGFTIPAAPKIKIDSQTGLLYLRASDDDYWTPMDVKVTDRTFAKSSKQNNGADVKRAGVELVLDFPEIKPVRTSFRLDASYTHTKYLNDQLAAYYQNGWSHTTLPNRSYQYVGIYANGGNSNSVANGKVT
;
A
#
# COMPACT_ATOMS: atom_id res chain seq x y z
N ILE A 1 -0.87 -10.75 28.25
CA ILE A 1 -1.76 -10.26 27.18
C ILE A 1 -1.53 -8.77 26.99
N THR A 2 -1.27 -8.34 25.77
CA THR A 2 -1.07 -6.93 25.42
C THR A 2 -2.06 -6.54 24.34
N GLU A 3 -2.66 -5.35 24.46
CA GLU A 3 -3.57 -4.81 23.47
C GLU A 3 -3.00 -3.52 22.86
N LYS A 4 -3.14 -3.37 21.55
CA LYS A 4 -2.75 -2.17 20.82
C LYS A 4 -4.01 -1.56 20.19
N LEU A 5 -4.26 -0.29 20.49
CA LEU A 5 -5.33 0.48 19.88
C LEU A 5 -4.90 1.01 18.50
N PRO A 6 -5.83 1.22 17.57
CA PRO A 6 -5.55 1.94 16.32
C PRO A 6 -5.01 3.34 16.62
N SER A 7 -4.08 3.81 15.81
CA SER A 7 -3.60 5.19 15.93
C SER A 7 -4.68 6.19 15.49
N TYR A 8 -4.58 7.43 15.97
CA TYR A 8 -5.48 8.51 15.59
C TYR A 8 -5.59 8.69 14.07
N TYR A 9 -4.45 8.66 13.37
CA TYR A 9 -4.42 8.83 11.91
C TYR A 9 -5.12 7.72 11.13
N ILE A 10 -5.26 6.55 11.73
CA ILE A 10 -5.98 5.41 11.16
C ILE A 10 -7.48 5.60 11.31
N LEU A 11 -7.91 6.10 12.48
CA LEU A 11 -9.31 6.35 12.78
C LEU A 11 -9.83 7.60 12.06
N TYR A 12 -8.94 8.55 11.79
CA TYR A 12 -9.27 9.84 11.17
C TYR A 12 -8.31 10.11 10.01
N PRO A 13 -8.46 9.41 8.88
CA PRO A 13 -7.59 9.59 7.72
C PRO A 13 -7.73 11.03 7.19
N LYS A 14 -6.59 11.61 6.84
CA LYS A 14 -6.57 12.94 6.21
C LYS A 14 -7.03 12.83 4.76
N GLN A 15 -7.58 13.93 4.26
CA GLN A 15 -7.86 14.10 2.85
C GLN A 15 -6.53 14.07 2.06
N GLU A 16 -6.50 13.29 1.00
CA GLU A 16 -5.41 13.22 0.04
C GLU A 16 -5.81 13.84 -1.30
N TYR A 17 -4.84 14.04 -2.17
CA TYR A 17 -5.04 14.67 -3.47
C TYR A 17 -4.50 13.77 -4.56
N ARG A 18 -5.20 13.77 -5.68
CA ARG A 18 -4.83 13.04 -6.88
C ARG A 18 -4.66 14.01 -8.03
N ASP A 19 -3.50 13.95 -8.67
CA ASP A 19 -3.21 14.74 -9.86
C ASP A 19 -3.57 13.95 -11.10
N ILE A 20 -4.46 14.51 -11.90
CA ILE A 20 -4.95 13.94 -13.15
C ILE A 20 -4.43 14.80 -14.29
N GLN A 21 -3.62 14.23 -15.18
CA GLN A 21 -3.17 14.92 -16.38
C GLN A 21 -4.34 15.09 -17.35
N THR A 22 -4.75 16.33 -17.57
CA THR A 22 -5.91 16.65 -18.40
C THR A 22 -5.53 17.15 -19.79
N PHE A 23 -4.41 17.85 -19.91
CA PHE A 23 -3.99 18.47 -21.16
C PHE A 23 -2.46 18.57 -21.26
N GLY A 24 -1.94 18.46 -22.49
CA GLY A 24 -0.54 18.71 -22.80
C GLY A 24 -0.42 19.58 -24.04
N PHE A 25 0.52 20.52 -24.04
CA PHE A 25 0.80 21.37 -25.18
C PHE A 25 2.31 21.56 -25.38
N PRO A 26 2.76 21.72 -26.64
CA PRO A 26 4.15 22.01 -26.94
C PRO A 26 4.56 23.37 -26.37
N HIS A 27 5.74 23.44 -25.75
CA HIS A 27 6.37 24.67 -25.29
C HIS A 27 7.85 24.64 -25.67
N GLY A 28 8.21 25.24 -26.80
CA GLY A 28 9.54 25.09 -27.40
C GLY A 28 9.82 23.62 -27.73
N ASP A 29 10.97 23.10 -27.29
CA ASP A 29 11.39 21.71 -27.48
C ASP A 29 10.82 20.75 -26.43
N GLN A 30 10.01 21.26 -25.49
CA GLN A 30 9.41 20.48 -24.40
C GLN A 30 7.89 20.43 -24.52
N THR A 31 7.29 19.47 -23.82
CA THR A 31 5.84 19.41 -23.66
C THR A 31 5.50 19.83 -22.23
N SER A 32 4.65 20.85 -22.10
CA SER A 32 4.07 21.27 -20.82
C SER A 32 2.77 20.53 -20.58
N TYR A 33 2.57 20.06 -19.35
CA TYR A 33 1.37 19.33 -18.96
C TYR A 33 0.57 20.11 -17.91
N ILE A 34 -0.74 20.01 -18.02
CA ILE A 34 -1.69 20.58 -17.07
C ILE A 34 -2.36 19.45 -16.32
N TYR A 35 -2.35 19.55 -15.01
CA TYR A 35 -2.96 18.61 -14.09
C TYR A 35 -4.15 19.25 -13.39
N TYR A 36 -5.20 18.46 -13.24
CA TYR A 36 -6.34 18.77 -12.38
C TYR A 36 -6.18 17.99 -11.08
N THR A 37 -6.08 18.71 -9.98
CA THR A 37 -5.94 18.09 -8.65
C THR A 37 -7.31 17.85 -8.05
N GLN A 38 -7.66 16.60 -7.84
CA GLN A 38 -8.92 16.20 -7.22
C GLN A 38 -8.68 15.69 -5.79
N PRO A 39 -9.38 16.24 -4.79
CA PRO A 39 -9.35 15.70 -3.44
C PRO A 39 -10.06 14.34 -3.39
N TYR A 40 -9.54 13.42 -2.58
CA TYR A 40 -10.21 12.18 -2.26
C TYR A 40 -10.01 11.83 -0.78
N THR A 41 -10.91 11.04 -0.23
CA THR A 41 -10.80 10.57 1.15
C THR A 41 -10.35 9.12 1.15
N ILE A 42 -9.33 8.81 1.95
CA ILE A 42 -8.90 7.44 2.17
C ILE A 42 -10.06 6.64 2.78
N ALA A 43 -10.22 5.40 2.33
CA ALA A 43 -11.28 4.53 2.82
C ALA A 43 -11.15 4.32 4.33
N TYR A 44 -12.16 4.76 5.07
CA TYR A 44 -12.26 4.60 6.52
C TYR A 44 -12.85 3.24 6.89
N ASN A 45 -12.33 2.62 7.96
CA ASN A 45 -12.87 1.38 8.49
C ASN A 45 -13.42 1.57 9.92
N PRO A 46 -14.74 1.77 10.08
CA PRO A 46 -15.35 1.95 11.40
C PRO A 46 -15.35 0.66 12.23
N GLU A 47 -15.15 -0.50 11.62
CA GLU A 47 -15.15 -1.80 12.28
C GLU A 47 -13.75 -2.22 12.76
N LEU A 48 -12.77 -1.32 12.68
CA LEU A 48 -11.41 -1.62 13.09
C LEU A 48 -11.35 -1.92 14.58
N ARG A 49 -10.87 -3.11 14.92
CA ARG A 49 -10.75 -3.60 16.29
C ARG A 49 -9.32 -3.47 16.80
N ARG A 50 -9.17 -3.48 18.13
CA ARG A 50 -7.86 -3.52 18.74
C ARG A 50 -7.11 -4.81 18.37
N GLN A 51 -5.83 -4.67 18.12
CA GLN A 51 -4.93 -5.80 17.99
C GLN A 51 -4.65 -6.38 19.38
N ARG A 52 -4.66 -7.70 19.52
CA ARG A 52 -4.36 -8.39 20.75
C ARG A 52 -3.18 -9.33 20.56
N ASN A 53 -2.21 -9.26 21.46
CA ASN A 53 -1.10 -10.19 21.50
C ASN A 53 -1.14 -11.02 22.79
N ASN A 54 -1.20 -12.34 22.63
CA ASN A 54 -1.10 -13.31 23.71
C ASN A 54 0.26 -13.97 23.62
N SER A 55 1.07 -13.82 24.67
CA SER A 55 2.39 -14.41 24.78
C SER A 55 2.43 -15.39 25.94
N SER A 56 3.02 -16.54 25.68
CA SER A 56 3.36 -17.56 26.70
C SER A 56 4.82 -17.91 26.53
N GLU A 57 5.52 -18.01 27.65
CA GLU A 57 6.94 -18.28 27.69
C GLU A 57 7.22 -19.22 28.85
N VAL A 58 8.13 -20.16 28.63
CA VAL A 58 8.66 -21.06 29.66
C VAL A 58 10.16 -21.17 29.47
N GLY A 59 10.90 -21.01 30.57
CA GLY A 59 12.35 -21.06 30.56
C GLY A 59 12.91 -21.97 31.64
N ILE A 60 14.08 -22.49 31.40
CA ILE A 60 14.89 -23.27 32.34
C ILE A 60 16.27 -22.63 32.37
N GLU A 61 16.74 -22.36 33.58
CA GLU A 61 18.11 -21.94 33.81
C GLU A 61 18.84 -22.99 34.68
N ALA A 62 20.07 -23.31 34.31
CA ALA A 62 20.90 -24.25 35.03
C ALA A 62 22.36 -23.79 34.98
N GLU A 63 23.10 -24.16 36.05
CA GLU A 63 24.55 -23.95 36.10
C GLU A 63 25.23 -25.30 36.39
N PHE A 64 26.17 -25.66 35.55
CA PHE A 64 26.96 -26.89 35.72
C PHE A 64 28.42 -26.66 35.31
N LEU A 65 29.33 -27.00 36.24
CA LEU A 65 30.79 -26.80 36.08
C LEU A 65 31.16 -25.35 35.65
N GLY A 66 30.45 -24.36 36.18
CA GLY A 66 30.67 -22.95 35.83
C GLY A 66 30.10 -22.52 34.47
N THR A 67 29.49 -23.43 33.71
CA THR A 67 28.74 -23.10 32.51
C THR A 67 27.30 -22.78 32.87
N LYS A 68 26.79 -21.63 32.45
CA LYS A 68 25.40 -21.24 32.62
C LYS A 68 24.63 -21.56 31.35
N LEU A 69 23.52 -22.27 31.50
CA LEU A 69 22.57 -22.58 30.48
C LEU A 69 21.28 -21.81 30.74
N SER A 70 20.77 -21.12 29.73
CA SER A 70 19.40 -20.61 29.69
C SER A 70 18.73 -21.13 28.45
N LEU A 71 17.59 -21.82 28.59
CA LEU A 71 16.79 -22.36 27.52
C LEU A 71 15.35 -21.82 27.66
N THR A 72 14.87 -21.07 26.70
CA THR A 72 13.55 -20.46 26.73
C THR A 72 12.74 -20.88 25.52
N GLY A 73 11.54 -21.38 25.75
CA GLY A 73 10.55 -21.66 24.71
C GLY A 73 9.42 -20.62 24.79
N PHE A 74 8.99 -20.12 23.64
CA PHE A 74 7.90 -19.15 23.59
C PHE A 74 6.85 -19.48 22.54
N TYR A 75 5.62 -19.03 22.79
CA TYR A 75 4.50 -19.10 21.86
C TYR A 75 3.68 -17.82 21.92
N ASN A 76 3.57 -17.14 20.79
CA ASN A 76 2.89 -15.87 20.65
C ASN A 76 1.77 -15.99 19.61
N ILE A 77 0.58 -15.48 19.93
CA ILE A 77 -0.53 -15.30 18.98
C ILE A 77 -0.88 -13.83 18.91
N THR A 78 -0.71 -13.23 17.75
CA THR A 78 -1.20 -11.89 17.47
C THR A 78 -2.54 -12.01 16.73
N LYS A 79 -3.62 -11.58 17.38
CA LYS A 79 -4.98 -11.56 16.82
C LYS A 79 -5.28 -10.20 16.22
N GLY A 80 -5.77 -10.22 14.98
CA GLY A 80 -6.17 -9.03 14.25
C GLY A 80 -5.07 -7.98 14.12
N PRO A 81 -3.84 -8.32 13.69
CA PRO A 81 -2.79 -7.35 13.46
C PRO A 81 -3.27 -6.32 12.45
N TYR A 82 -2.86 -5.06 12.60
CA TYR A 82 -3.23 -4.03 11.63
C TYR A 82 -2.54 -4.28 10.30
N ASN A 83 -3.32 -4.29 9.24
CA ASN A 83 -2.90 -4.47 7.87
C ASN A 83 -3.59 -3.44 6.96
N PHE A 84 -2.99 -3.14 5.82
CA PHE A 84 -3.59 -2.31 4.78
C PHE A 84 -4.12 -3.21 3.67
N LEU A 85 -5.37 -2.97 3.28
CA LEU A 85 -5.97 -3.57 2.09
C LEU A 85 -6.09 -2.50 1.01
N ASP A 86 -5.62 -2.81 -0.16
CA ASP A 86 -5.83 -1.98 -1.33
C ASP A 86 -7.30 -2.04 -1.75
N VAL A 87 -7.89 -0.87 -1.89
CA VAL A 87 -9.25 -0.67 -2.38
C VAL A 87 -9.16 0.11 -3.68
N TYR A 88 -9.87 -0.32 -4.69
CA TYR A 88 -9.90 0.32 -5.99
C TYR A 88 -11.32 0.79 -6.29
N GLU A 89 -11.45 2.07 -6.58
CA GLU A 89 -12.72 2.69 -6.94
C GLU A 89 -12.66 3.16 -8.39
N PRO A 90 -13.68 2.86 -9.23
CA PRO A 90 -13.73 3.39 -10.57
C PRO A 90 -13.95 4.91 -10.52
N TYR A 91 -13.20 5.64 -11.33
CA TYR A 91 -13.42 7.07 -11.51
C TYR A 91 -13.26 7.47 -12.97
N SER A 92 -13.91 8.57 -13.32
CA SER A 92 -13.86 9.13 -14.67
C SER A 92 -13.14 10.47 -14.64
N TYR A 93 -12.40 10.77 -15.69
CA TYR A 93 -11.71 12.04 -15.88
C TYR A 93 -11.74 12.45 -17.35
N ASN A 94 -11.65 13.75 -17.60
CA ASN A 94 -11.69 14.30 -18.93
C ASN A 94 -10.26 14.52 -19.47
N ILE A 95 -10.00 13.98 -20.65
CA ILE A 95 -8.87 14.35 -21.48
C ILE A 95 -9.35 15.46 -22.40
N LEU A 96 -8.64 16.58 -22.37
CA LEU A 96 -9.05 17.78 -23.08
C LEU A 96 -8.27 17.92 -24.38
N GLN A 97 -8.87 18.60 -25.35
CA GLN A 97 -8.25 19.03 -26.60
C GLN A 97 -8.57 20.48 -26.89
N ARG A 98 -7.75 21.12 -27.71
CA ARG A 98 -8.05 22.47 -28.18
C ARG A 98 -9.28 22.46 -29.08
N PRO A 99 -10.14 23.48 -29.00
CA PRO A 99 -11.22 23.67 -29.96
C PRO A 99 -10.67 23.84 -31.39
N GLU A 100 -11.47 23.48 -32.36
CA GLU A 100 -11.11 23.65 -33.77
C GLU A 100 -10.84 25.14 -34.09
N GLY A 101 -9.75 25.42 -34.77
CA GLY A 101 -9.35 26.78 -35.11
C GLY A 101 -8.69 27.59 -33.99
N PHE A 102 -8.68 27.09 -32.75
CA PHE A 102 -8.02 27.77 -31.64
C PHE A 102 -6.50 27.51 -31.65
N THR A 103 -5.71 28.58 -31.64
CA THR A 103 -4.24 28.47 -31.52
C THR A 103 -3.85 28.71 -30.09
N ILE A 104 -3.11 27.78 -29.49
CA ILE A 104 -2.61 27.92 -28.13
C ILE A 104 -1.51 28.98 -28.12
N PRO A 105 -1.63 30.04 -27.29
CA PRO A 105 -0.60 31.05 -27.16
C PRO A 105 0.71 30.46 -26.62
N ALA A 106 1.83 31.10 -26.87
CA ALA A 106 3.15 30.66 -26.38
C ALA A 106 3.25 30.63 -24.85
N ALA A 107 2.54 31.52 -24.17
CA ALA A 107 2.47 31.60 -22.71
C ALA A 107 1.01 31.83 -22.26
N PRO A 108 0.14 30.82 -22.38
CA PRO A 108 -1.27 30.99 -22.07
C PRO A 108 -1.50 31.20 -20.58
N LYS A 109 -2.44 32.09 -20.25
CA LYS A 109 -3.02 32.11 -18.90
C LYS A 109 -4.03 30.99 -18.78
N ILE A 110 -4.01 30.33 -17.63
CA ILE A 110 -4.75 29.09 -17.39
C ILE A 110 -5.69 29.27 -16.23
N LYS A 111 -6.92 28.78 -16.41
CA LYS A 111 -7.93 28.68 -15.36
C LYS A 111 -8.56 27.28 -15.42
N ILE A 112 -8.65 26.61 -14.28
CA ILE A 112 -9.34 25.34 -14.15
C ILE A 112 -10.59 25.56 -13.31
N ASP A 113 -11.72 25.08 -13.81
CA ASP A 113 -12.95 25.02 -13.03
C ASP A 113 -12.85 23.86 -12.04
N SER A 114 -12.84 24.15 -10.76
CA SER A 114 -12.69 23.16 -9.68
C SER A 114 -13.86 22.17 -9.57
N GLN A 115 -15.01 22.50 -10.13
CA GLN A 115 -16.19 21.61 -10.09
C GLN A 115 -16.26 20.68 -11.29
N THR A 116 -15.97 21.20 -12.47
CA THR A 116 -16.10 20.45 -13.73
C THR A 116 -14.79 19.87 -14.23
N GLY A 117 -13.62 20.36 -13.74
CA GLY A 117 -12.31 20.03 -14.25
C GLY A 117 -12.03 20.58 -15.64
N LEU A 118 -12.91 21.47 -16.17
CA LEU A 118 -12.71 22.09 -17.46
C LEU A 118 -11.60 23.12 -17.40
N LEU A 119 -10.77 23.11 -18.43
CA LEU A 119 -9.66 24.03 -18.62
C LEU A 119 -10.07 25.16 -19.54
N TYR A 120 -9.70 26.38 -19.15
CA TYR A 120 -9.87 27.59 -19.95
C TYR A 120 -8.50 28.20 -20.19
N LEU A 121 -8.28 28.64 -21.41
CA LEU A 121 -7.04 29.33 -21.83
C LEU A 121 -7.37 30.73 -22.36
N ARG A 122 -6.45 31.69 -22.15
CA ARG A 122 -6.45 32.99 -22.81
C ARG A 122 -5.03 33.45 -23.10
N ALA A 123 -4.84 34.31 -24.12
CA ALA A 123 -3.53 34.80 -24.47
C ALA A 123 -3.07 35.96 -23.60
N SER A 124 -3.98 36.89 -23.25
CA SER A 124 -3.72 38.08 -22.45
C SER A 124 -4.84 38.34 -21.44
N ASP A 125 -4.70 39.34 -20.58
CA ASP A 125 -5.73 39.71 -19.62
C ASP A 125 -6.98 40.31 -20.27
N ASP A 126 -6.82 40.85 -21.48
CA ASP A 126 -7.92 41.49 -22.22
C ASP A 126 -8.68 40.48 -23.11
N ASP A 127 -8.16 39.26 -23.27
CA ASP A 127 -8.78 38.23 -24.09
C ASP A 127 -9.86 37.45 -23.32
N TYR A 128 -10.80 36.91 -24.07
CA TYR A 128 -11.82 36.01 -23.54
C TYR A 128 -11.23 34.66 -23.15
N TRP A 129 -11.77 34.08 -22.08
CA TRP A 129 -11.48 32.72 -21.68
C TRP A 129 -12.08 31.73 -22.65
N THR A 130 -11.25 30.95 -23.34
CA THR A 130 -11.70 29.92 -24.27
C THR A 130 -11.68 28.57 -23.55
N PRO A 131 -12.81 27.88 -23.41
CA PRO A 131 -12.85 26.55 -22.84
C PRO A 131 -12.19 25.54 -23.78
N MET A 132 -11.48 24.57 -23.22
CA MET A 132 -11.00 23.43 -23.97
C MET A 132 -12.11 22.41 -24.17
N ASP A 133 -12.14 21.76 -25.31
CA ASP A 133 -13.10 20.71 -25.59
C ASP A 133 -12.75 19.42 -24.87
N VAL A 134 -13.76 18.68 -24.43
CA VAL A 134 -13.57 17.33 -23.94
C VAL A 134 -13.36 16.39 -25.11
N LYS A 135 -12.14 15.90 -25.29
CA LYS A 135 -11.82 14.93 -26.32
C LYS A 135 -12.44 13.57 -26.02
N VAL A 136 -12.26 13.13 -24.79
CA VAL A 136 -12.75 11.86 -24.28
C VAL A 136 -12.89 11.91 -22.77
N THR A 137 -13.94 11.29 -22.25
CA THR A 137 -14.03 10.96 -20.84
C THR A 137 -13.45 9.57 -20.67
N ASP A 138 -12.28 9.48 -20.06
CA ASP A 138 -11.64 8.21 -19.77
C ASP A 138 -12.04 7.70 -18.39
N ARG A 139 -11.87 6.40 -18.16
CA ARG A 139 -12.20 5.73 -16.92
C ARG A 139 -11.03 4.89 -16.46
N THR A 140 -10.74 4.93 -15.18
CA THR A 140 -9.70 4.12 -14.57
C THR A 140 -10.07 3.77 -13.14
N PHE A 141 -9.18 3.06 -12.46
CA PHE A 141 -9.36 2.73 -11.06
C PHE A 141 -8.40 3.55 -10.19
N ALA A 142 -8.97 4.20 -9.22
CA ALA A 142 -8.23 4.90 -8.18
C ALA A 142 -7.87 3.94 -7.06
N LYS A 143 -6.60 3.82 -6.75
CA LYS A 143 -6.13 3.05 -5.61
C LYS A 143 -6.23 3.88 -4.34
N SER A 144 -6.78 3.29 -3.30
CA SER A 144 -6.78 3.78 -1.94
C SER A 144 -6.35 2.64 -1.02
N SER A 145 -5.84 2.94 0.16
CA SER A 145 -5.48 1.92 1.16
C SER A 145 -6.43 2.02 2.34
N LYS A 146 -7.21 0.98 2.57
CA LYS A 146 -8.07 0.85 3.74
C LYS A 146 -7.36 0.04 4.80
N GLN A 147 -7.29 0.56 6.02
CA GLN A 147 -6.77 -0.22 7.13
C GLN A 147 -7.80 -1.23 7.62
N ASN A 148 -7.33 -2.44 7.89
CA ASN A 148 -8.13 -3.56 8.37
C ASN A 148 -7.38 -4.33 9.46
N ASN A 149 -8.11 -5.17 10.20
CA ASN A 149 -7.48 -6.19 11.02
C ASN A 149 -7.08 -7.35 10.11
N GLY A 150 -5.78 -7.61 10.03
CA GLY A 150 -5.22 -8.72 9.27
C GLY A 150 -5.52 -10.07 9.88
N ALA A 151 -5.16 -11.12 9.17
CA ALA A 151 -5.23 -12.48 9.66
C ALA A 151 -4.29 -12.72 10.84
N ASP A 152 -4.67 -13.64 11.72
CA ASP A 152 -3.89 -13.97 12.90
C ASP A 152 -2.48 -14.45 12.54
N VAL A 153 -1.51 -14.06 13.36
CA VAL A 153 -0.12 -14.48 13.22
C VAL A 153 0.26 -15.32 14.44
N LYS A 154 0.76 -16.53 14.19
CA LYS A 154 1.28 -17.43 15.23
C LYS A 154 2.80 -17.49 15.10
N ARG A 155 3.49 -17.32 16.22
CA ARG A 155 4.94 -17.41 16.29
C ARG A 155 5.32 -18.32 17.46
N ALA A 156 6.15 -19.32 17.19
CA ALA A 156 6.71 -20.19 18.21
C ALA A 156 8.23 -20.27 18.03
N GLY A 157 8.96 -20.40 19.11
CA GLY A 157 10.40 -20.50 19.03
C GLY A 157 11.05 -20.99 20.30
N VAL A 158 12.35 -21.22 20.16
CA VAL A 158 13.24 -21.64 21.26
C VAL A 158 14.50 -20.77 21.18
N GLU A 159 14.95 -20.31 22.33
CA GLU A 159 16.18 -19.54 22.52
C GLU A 159 17.08 -20.27 23.49
N LEU A 160 18.35 -20.43 23.13
CA LEU A 160 19.39 -21.06 23.91
C LEU A 160 20.54 -20.09 24.13
N VAL A 161 20.92 -19.92 25.36
CA VAL A 161 22.13 -19.17 25.75
C VAL A 161 23.03 -20.08 26.61
N LEU A 162 24.31 -20.18 26.22
CA LEU A 162 25.33 -20.88 26.95
C LEU A 162 26.48 -19.91 27.24
N ASP A 163 26.72 -19.65 28.50
CA ASP A 163 27.88 -18.91 28.97
C ASP A 163 28.91 -19.86 29.60
N PHE A 164 30.05 -19.99 28.95
CA PHE A 164 31.12 -20.86 29.42
C PHE A 164 32.04 -20.11 30.39
N PRO A 165 32.63 -20.83 31.39
CA PRO A 165 33.58 -20.24 32.31
C PRO A 165 34.83 -19.74 31.58
N GLU A 166 35.51 -18.77 32.17
CA GLU A 166 36.79 -18.28 31.68
C GLU A 166 37.86 -19.35 31.67
N ILE A 167 38.50 -19.57 30.53
CA ILE A 167 39.70 -20.40 30.41
C ILE A 167 40.89 -19.60 30.90
N LYS A 168 41.24 -19.78 32.18
CA LYS A 168 42.23 -18.98 32.93
C LYS A 168 43.59 -18.80 32.24
N PRO A 169 44.21 -19.85 31.56
CA PRO A 169 45.51 -19.68 30.91
C PRO A 169 45.51 -18.67 29.79
N VAL A 170 44.41 -18.56 29.05
CA VAL A 170 44.25 -17.65 27.89
C VAL A 170 43.36 -16.46 28.17
N ARG A 171 42.77 -16.35 29.38
CA ARG A 171 41.86 -15.30 29.81
C ARG A 171 40.73 -15.04 28.84
N THR A 172 40.13 -16.13 28.32
CA THR A 172 39.09 -16.07 27.30
C THR A 172 37.83 -16.75 27.82
N SER A 173 36.68 -16.13 27.61
CA SER A 173 35.36 -16.69 27.82
C SER A 173 34.62 -16.83 26.51
N PHE A 174 33.74 -17.83 26.43
CA PHE A 174 32.89 -18.07 25.27
C PHE A 174 31.44 -17.95 25.67
N ARG A 175 30.63 -17.39 24.77
CA ARG A 175 29.18 -17.36 24.83
C ARG A 175 28.61 -17.87 23.52
N LEU A 176 27.63 -18.75 23.59
CA LEU A 176 26.85 -19.22 22.47
C LEU A 176 25.41 -18.77 22.65
N ASP A 177 24.91 -18.01 21.68
CA ASP A 177 23.53 -17.63 21.57
C ASP A 177 22.95 -18.28 20.29
N ALA A 178 21.87 -19.05 20.45
CA ALA A 178 21.17 -19.69 19.35
C ALA A 178 19.66 -19.47 19.49
N SER A 179 18.98 -19.20 18.38
CA SER A 179 17.52 -19.08 18.36
C SER A 179 16.93 -19.76 17.14
N TYR A 180 15.78 -20.37 17.32
CA TYR A 180 14.94 -20.88 16.25
C TYR A 180 13.54 -20.33 16.39
N THR A 181 13.01 -19.72 15.33
CA THR A 181 11.66 -19.15 15.32
C THR A 181 10.91 -19.64 14.10
N HIS A 182 9.71 -20.16 14.30
CA HIS A 182 8.74 -20.48 13.28
C HIS A 182 7.57 -19.51 13.33
N THR A 183 7.25 -18.87 12.20
CA THR A 183 6.12 -17.93 12.09
C THR A 183 5.13 -18.46 11.06
N LYS A 184 3.86 -18.54 11.44
CA LYS A 184 2.74 -18.92 10.56
C LYS A 184 1.76 -17.76 10.45
N TYR A 185 1.56 -17.29 9.24
CA TYR A 185 0.52 -16.33 8.89
C TYR A 185 -0.74 -17.09 8.49
N LEU A 186 -1.86 -16.81 9.15
CA LEU A 186 -3.16 -17.40 8.80
C LEU A 186 -3.88 -16.48 7.81
N ASN A 187 -3.23 -16.19 6.68
CA ASN A 187 -3.76 -15.22 5.72
C ASN A 187 -4.81 -15.87 4.81
N ASP A 188 -6.07 -15.59 5.10
CA ASP A 188 -7.25 -15.97 4.33
C ASP A 188 -7.94 -14.74 3.69
N GLN A 189 -7.35 -13.56 3.84
CA GLN A 189 -7.95 -12.31 3.36
C GLN A 189 -7.90 -12.20 1.84
N LEU A 190 -9.00 -11.69 1.29
CA LEU A 190 -9.06 -11.31 -0.11
C LEU A 190 -8.30 -10.00 -0.33
N ALA A 191 -7.45 -9.98 -1.34
CA ALA A 191 -6.73 -8.78 -1.78
C ALA A 191 -7.18 -8.38 -3.18
N ALA A 192 -7.36 -7.09 -3.39
CA ALA A 192 -7.68 -6.52 -4.69
C ALA A 192 -6.40 -6.14 -5.43
N TYR A 193 -6.32 -6.49 -6.71
CA TYR A 193 -5.23 -6.13 -7.60
C TYR A 193 -5.76 -5.49 -8.87
N TYR A 194 -5.22 -4.35 -9.22
CA TYR A 194 -5.46 -3.69 -10.49
C TYR A 194 -4.61 -4.31 -11.59
N GLN A 195 -5.26 -4.63 -12.69
CA GLN A 195 -4.63 -5.16 -13.90
C GLN A 195 -4.96 -4.28 -15.08
N ASN A 196 -3.97 -4.00 -15.89
CA ASN A 196 -4.15 -3.35 -17.17
C ASN A 196 -3.25 -4.01 -18.22
N GLY A 197 -3.64 -3.91 -19.47
CA GLY A 197 -2.84 -4.46 -20.55
C GLY A 197 -3.49 -4.23 -21.90
N TRP A 198 -2.80 -4.72 -22.91
CA TRP A 198 -3.27 -4.77 -24.29
C TRP A 198 -3.40 -6.23 -24.69
N SER A 199 -4.57 -6.62 -25.12
CA SER A 199 -4.89 -7.99 -25.51
C SER A 199 -4.93 -8.99 -24.34
N HIS A 200 -6.10 -9.48 -24.06
CA HIS A 200 -6.36 -10.55 -23.09
C HIS A 200 -7.03 -11.72 -23.81
N THR A 201 -6.96 -12.94 -23.27
CA THR A 201 -7.57 -14.13 -23.86
C THR A 201 -9.07 -13.97 -24.18
N THR A 202 -9.79 -13.23 -23.33
CA THR A 202 -11.21 -12.92 -23.50
C THR A 202 -11.47 -11.60 -24.24
N LEU A 203 -10.47 -10.73 -24.37
CA LEU A 203 -10.54 -9.43 -25.02
C LEU A 203 -9.36 -9.23 -25.98
N PRO A 204 -9.28 -10.03 -27.06
CA PRO A 204 -8.16 -9.96 -27.99
C PRO A 204 -8.15 -8.60 -28.70
N ASN A 205 -6.95 -8.03 -28.89
CA ASN A 205 -6.71 -6.76 -29.59
C ASN A 205 -7.46 -5.54 -28.99
N ARG A 206 -7.67 -5.55 -27.67
CA ARG A 206 -8.26 -4.43 -26.95
C ARG A 206 -7.46 -4.13 -25.68
N SER A 207 -7.37 -2.87 -25.33
CA SER A 207 -6.90 -2.48 -24.00
C SER A 207 -7.94 -2.88 -22.96
N TYR A 208 -7.47 -3.35 -21.83
CA TYR A 208 -8.34 -3.72 -20.72
C TYR A 208 -7.82 -3.17 -19.40
N GLN A 209 -8.74 -2.93 -18.50
CA GLN A 209 -8.47 -2.56 -17.12
C GLN A 209 -9.51 -3.27 -16.25
N TYR A 210 -9.07 -3.96 -15.22
CA TYR A 210 -9.97 -4.57 -14.25
C TYR A 210 -9.32 -4.68 -12.87
N VAL A 211 -10.14 -4.85 -11.86
CA VAL A 211 -9.71 -5.19 -10.51
C VAL A 211 -10.08 -6.64 -10.24
N GLY A 212 -9.05 -7.47 -10.09
CA GLY A 212 -9.21 -8.86 -9.68
C GLY A 212 -9.16 -8.98 -8.16
N ILE A 213 -9.94 -9.91 -7.59
CA ILE A 213 -9.94 -10.22 -6.17
C ILE A 213 -9.36 -11.61 -5.98
N TYR A 214 -8.30 -11.71 -5.18
CA TYR A 214 -7.54 -12.93 -4.99
C TYR A 214 -7.42 -13.28 -3.51
N ALA A 215 -7.45 -14.56 -3.21
CA ALA A 215 -7.17 -15.05 -1.86
C ALA A 215 -5.65 -15.01 -1.56
N ASN A 216 -5.31 -14.92 -0.27
CA ASN A 216 -3.93 -14.99 0.23
C ASN A 216 -2.99 -13.91 -0.30
N GLY A 217 -3.52 -12.74 -0.67
CA GLY A 217 -2.72 -11.59 -1.11
C GLY A 217 -1.86 -11.84 -2.34
N GLY A 218 -2.08 -12.93 -3.08
CA GLY A 218 -1.28 -13.31 -4.22
C GLY A 218 -1.78 -12.76 -5.54
N ASN A 219 -0.90 -12.70 -6.51
CA ASN A 219 -1.29 -12.62 -7.90
C ASN A 219 -1.92 -13.95 -8.35
N SER A 220 -2.44 -14.03 -9.55
CA SER A 220 -3.13 -15.22 -10.08
C SER A 220 -2.34 -16.52 -9.96
N ASN A 221 -1.01 -16.46 -9.92
CA ASN A 221 -0.14 -17.63 -9.83
C ASN A 221 0.04 -18.14 -8.39
N SER A 222 -0.12 -17.29 -7.39
CA SER A 222 0.02 -17.69 -5.98
C SER A 222 -1.28 -18.21 -5.36
N VAL A 223 -2.42 -17.92 -5.96
CA VAL A 223 -3.73 -18.43 -5.52
C VAL A 223 -3.85 -19.94 -5.69
N ALA A 224 -3.24 -20.49 -6.75
CA ALA A 224 -3.32 -21.92 -7.04
C ALA A 224 -2.63 -22.81 -5.97
N ASN A 225 -1.70 -22.26 -5.21
CA ASN A 225 -0.88 -23.05 -4.30
C ASN A 225 -1.24 -22.91 -2.81
N GLY A 226 -2.12 -22.01 -2.42
CA GLY A 226 -2.77 -21.96 -1.09
C GLY A 226 -1.88 -22.06 0.15
N LYS A 227 -0.57 -22.11 -0.01
CA LYS A 227 0.39 -22.24 1.08
C LYS A 227 1.36 -21.07 1.05
N VAL A 228 1.09 -20.10 1.89
CA VAL A 228 2.14 -19.25 2.41
C VAL A 228 2.67 -19.95 3.65
N THR A 229 3.79 -20.60 3.52
CA THR A 229 4.57 -21.11 4.65
C THR A 229 5.43 -19.99 5.19
#